data_c621830b783ab9e95e7232c4d5e9b787
#
_entry.id   c621830b783ab9e95e7232c4d5e9b787
#
_cell.length_a   1.000
_cell.length_b   1.000
_cell.length_c   1.000
_cell.angle_alpha   90.00
_cell.angle_beta   90.00
_cell.angle_gamma   90.00
#
_symmetry.space_group_name_H-M   'P 1'
#
loop_
_entity.id
_entity.type
_entity.pdbx_description
1 polymer ?
#
loop_
_entity_poly.entity_id
_entity_poly.type
_entity_poly.pdbx_seq_one_letter_code
_entity_poly.pdbx_strand_id
1 'polypeptide(L)'
;IDLLRNWREALGDGSLMLIGVDRIKDLDVLERAYDDPAGVTAAFNLNLLERINRELGGTIPVANFAHRAVWNDVHARIEMHLVAACDMDFTVDGHRYTMAKGETIHSENSHKYGPRDANLLLRAGGWTPVATWDDVDPAFALILAEATEFRSAP
;
A
#
# COMPACT_ATOMS: atom_id res chain seq x y z
N ILE A 1 1.45 -10.35 6.92
CA ILE A 1 1.18 -11.56 7.73
C ILE A 1 1.41 -11.24 9.20
N ASP A 2 2.54 -10.67 9.60
CA ASP A 2 2.90 -10.43 11.01
C ASP A 2 1.88 -9.54 11.75
N LEU A 3 1.36 -8.49 11.10
CA LEU A 3 0.28 -7.67 11.66
C LEU A 3 -0.96 -8.51 11.97
N LEU A 4 -1.36 -9.40 11.07
CA LEU A 4 -2.51 -10.28 11.27
C LEU A 4 -2.28 -11.27 12.43
N ARG A 5 -1.06 -11.79 12.56
CA ARG A 5 -0.67 -12.65 13.69
C ARG A 5 -0.71 -11.91 15.02
N ASN A 6 -0.14 -10.70 15.04
CA ASN A 6 -0.16 -9.86 16.25
C ASN A 6 -1.59 -9.53 16.68
N TRP A 7 -2.50 -9.23 15.74
CA TRP A 7 -3.91 -9.00 16.05
C TRP A 7 -4.58 -10.28 16.57
N ARG A 8 -4.30 -11.43 15.95
CA ARG A 8 -4.83 -12.71 16.44
C ARG A 8 -4.36 -13.01 17.87
N GLU A 9 -3.06 -12.81 18.15
CA GLU A 9 -2.51 -13.00 19.50
C GLU A 9 -3.13 -12.06 20.53
N ALA A 10 -3.31 -10.79 20.17
CA ALA A 10 -3.87 -9.78 21.06
C ALA A 10 -5.36 -9.98 21.34
N LEU A 11 -6.13 -10.46 20.36
CA LEU A 11 -7.58 -10.60 20.44
C LEU A 11 -8.02 -11.99 20.93
N GLY A 12 -7.21 -13.01 20.73
CA GLY A 12 -7.49 -14.39 21.12
C GLY A 12 -8.39 -15.16 20.16
N ASP A 13 -8.51 -16.46 20.43
CA ASP A 13 -9.30 -17.39 19.62
C ASP A 13 -10.80 -17.07 19.68
N GLY A 14 -11.51 -17.29 18.56
CA GLY A 14 -12.92 -16.99 18.40
C GLY A 14 -13.23 -15.52 18.13
N SER A 15 -12.22 -14.63 18.13
CA SER A 15 -12.40 -13.23 17.73
C SER A 15 -12.73 -13.11 16.25
N LEU A 16 -13.56 -12.13 15.89
CA LEU A 16 -13.96 -11.86 14.53
C LEU A 16 -13.26 -10.61 13.99
N MET A 17 -12.85 -10.66 12.74
CA MET A 17 -12.28 -9.54 11.98
C MET A 17 -13.04 -9.37 10.68
N LEU A 18 -13.49 -8.15 10.41
CA LEU A 18 -14.01 -7.77 9.09
C LEU A 18 -12.91 -6.96 8.37
N ILE A 19 -12.44 -7.46 7.24
CA ILE A 19 -11.41 -6.82 6.45
C ILE A 19 -11.88 -6.54 5.02
N GLY A 20 -11.59 -5.32 4.53
CA GLY A 20 -11.77 -4.96 3.13
C GLY A 20 -10.48 -5.17 2.35
N VAL A 21 -10.57 -5.79 1.19
CA VAL A 21 -9.43 -6.00 0.29
C VAL A 21 -9.76 -5.54 -1.12
N ASP A 22 -8.83 -4.79 -1.71
CA ASP A 22 -8.94 -4.37 -3.11
C ASP A 22 -8.53 -5.53 -4.02
N ARG A 23 -9.32 -5.75 -5.08
CA ARG A 23 -9.14 -6.85 -6.02
C ARG A 23 -8.22 -6.45 -7.18
N ILE A 24 -7.59 -7.46 -7.79
CA ILE A 24 -7.00 -7.31 -9.11
C ILE A 24 -8.14 -7.07 -10.10
N LYS A 25 -8.03 -6.00 -10.88
CA LYS A 25 -9.02 -5.56 -11.86
C LYS A 25 -8.31 -4.94 -13.07
N ASP A 26 -9.07 -4.37 -13.99
CA ASP A 26 -8.51 -3.66 -15.15
C ASP A 26 -7.42 -2.67 -14.75
N LEU A 27 -6.27 -2.73 -15.43
CA LEU A 27 -5.09 -1.93 -15.09
C LEU A 27 -5.32 -0.43 -15.28
N ASP A 28 -6.09 -0.04 -16.30
CA ASP A 28 -6.40 1.37 -16.53
C ASP A 28 -7.28 1.94 -15.39
N VAL A 29 -8.13 1.08 -14.80
CA VAL A 29 -8.92 1.46 -13.62
C VAL A 29 -8.03 1.60 -12.40
N LEU A 30 -7.09 0.68 -12.21
CA LEU A 30 -6.14 0.73 -11.11
C LEU A 30 -5.22 1.95 -11.21
N GLU A 31 -4.59 2.18 -12.36
CA GLU A 31 -3.68 3.30 -12.54
C GLU A 31 -4.39 4.65 -12.36
N ARG A 32 -5.58 4.82 -12.97
CA ARG A 32 -6.39 6.04 -12.78
C ARG A 32 -6.85 6.28 -11.35
N ALA A 33 -6.95 5.23 -10.52
CA ALA A 33 -7.31 5.40 -9.11
C ALA A 33 -6.14 5.95 -8.28
N TYR A 34 -4.89 5.74 -8.74
CA TYR A 34 -3.67 6.18 -8.06
C TYR A 34 -2.93 7.32 -8.78
N ASP A 35 -3.36 7.68 -9.99
CA ASP A 35 -2.91 8.87 -10.75
C ASP A 35 -4.16 9.55 -11.33
N ASP A 36 -5.00 10.04 -10.43
CA ASP A 36 -6.30 10.62 -10.75
C ASP A 36 -6.16 11.97 -11.45
N PRO A 37 -7.01 12.27 -12.46
CA PRO A 37 -6.95 13.53 -13.22
C PRO A 37 -7.13 14.79 -12.37
N ALA A 38 -7.75 14.68 -11.18
CA ALA A 38 -7.88 15.80 -10.24
C ALA A 38 -6.59 16.06 -9.45
N GLY A 39 -5.60 15.14 -9.52
CA GLY A 39 -4.31 15.25 -8.86
C GLY A 39 -4.34 15.10 -7.35
N VAL A 40 -5.41 14.53 -6.79
CA VAL A 40 -5.56 14.36 -5.33
C VAL A 40 -4.51 13.39 -4.80
N THR A 41 -4.31 12.25 -5.48
CA THR A 41 -3.30 11.26 -5.10
C THR A 41 -1.89 11.81 -5.27
N ALA A 42 -1.64 12.57 -6.35
CA ALA A 42 -0.36 13.24 -6.55
C ALA A 42 -0.04 14.22 -5.42
N ALA A 43 -1.01 15.05 -5.02
CA ALA A 43 -0.87 15.98 -3.91
C ALA A 43 -0.62 15.25 -2.58
N PHE A 44 -1.33 14.16 -2.33
CA PHE A 44 -1.12 13.30 -1.16
C PHE A 44 0.31 12.75 -1.12
N ASN A 45 0.81 12.22 -2.22
CA ASN A 45 2.16 11.65 -2.29
C ASN A 45 3.25 12.74 -2.11
N LEU A 46 3.11 13.89 -2.78
CA LEU A 46 4.04 15.02 -2.64
C LEU A 46 4.05 15.60 -1.22
N ASN A 47 2.93 15.55 -0.51
CA ASN A 47 2.85 16.01 0.89
C ASN A 47 3.80 15.24 1.83
N LEU A 48 4.24 14.04 1.47
CA LEU A 48 5.28 13.32 2.20
C LEU A 48 6.58 14.15 2.27
N LEU A 49 7.00 14.75 1.15
CA LEU A 49 8.21 15.57 1.09
C LEU A 49 8.03 16.89 1.86
N GLU A 50 6.84 17.50 1.78
CA GLU A 50 6.50 18.69 2.57
C GLU A 50 6.56 18.40 4.08
N ARG A 51 6.08 17.24 4.50
CA ARG A 51 6.16 16.80 5.90
C ARG A 51 7.60 16.58 6.33
N ILE A 52 8.43 15.92 5.52
CA ILE A 52 9.85 15.71 5.80
C ILE A 52 10.56 17.07 5.99
N ASN A 53 10.30 18.03 5.09
CA ASN A 53 10.86 19.37 5.23
C ASN A 53 10.45 20.05 6.54
N ARG A 54 9.17 19.98 6.89
CA ARG A 54 8.62 20.63 8.08
C ARG A 54 9.07 19.95 9.38
N GLU A 55 9.07 18.61 9.41
CA GLU A 55 9.22 17.84 10.63
C GLU A 55 10.68 17.47 10.91
N LEU A 56 11.52 17.36 9.86
CA LEU A 56 12.93 16.98 9.96
C LEU A 56 13.90 18.07 9.47
N GLY A 57 13.41 19.30 9.29
CA GLY A 57 14.25 20.42 8.85
C GLY A 57 14.85 20.19 7.45
N GLY A 58 14.12 19.52 6.58
CA GLY A 58 14.56 19.23 5.22
C GLY A 58 14.54 20.44 4.30
N THR A 59 15.31 20.38 3.22
CA THR A 59 15.37 21.38 2.15
C THR A 59 15.00 20.78 0.78
N ILE A 60 14.15 19.76 0.78
CA ILE A 60 13.74 19.04 -0.44
C ILE A 60 12.99 20.01 -1.35
N PRO A 61 13.39 20.21 -2.62
CA PRO A 61 12.70 21.08 -3.56
C PRO A 61 11.47 20.36 -4.12
N VAL A 62 10.37 20.34 -3.37
CA VAL A 62 9.15 19.54 -3.67
C VAL A 62 8.60 19.82 -5.06
N ALA A 63 8.69 21.07 -5.56
CA ALA A 63 8.27 21.46 -6.90
C ALA A 63 9.06 20.75 -8.03
N ASN A 64 10.21 20.16 -7.71
CA ASN A 64 11.04 19.41 -8.66
C ASN A 64 10.73 17.91 -8.64
N PHE A 65 9.67 17.49 -7.98
CA PHE A 65 9.20 16.11 -8.00
C PHE A 65 7.86 15.99 -8.72
N ALA A 66 7.72 14.91 -9.47
CA ALA A 66 6.46 14.49 -10.07
C ALA A 66 5.97 13.20 -9.44
N HIS A 67 4.68 13.08 -9.23
CA HIS A 67 4.04 11.82 -8.85
C HIS A 67 3.98 10.87 -10.05
N ARG A 68 4.14 9.58 -9.79
CA ARG A 68 3.91 8.51 -10.75
C ARG A 68 3.37 7.27 -10.02
N ALA A 69 2.26 6.72 -10.50
CA ALA A 69 1.74 5.42 -10.11
C ALA A 69 2.07 4.40 -11.21
N VAL A 70 2.49 3.19 -10.83
CA VAL A 70 2.77 2.10 -11.76
C VAL A 70 2.27 0.77 -11.21
N TRP A 71 1.73 -0.08 -12.10
CA TRP A 71 1.41 -1.45 -11.77
C TRP A 71 2.68 -2.31 -11.74
N ASN A 72 2.86 -3.08 -10.65
CA ASN A 72 3.89 -4.10 -10.53
C ASN A 72 3.22 -5.47 -10.57
N ASP A 73 3.33 -6.15 -11.71
CA ASP A 73 2.69 -7.45 -11.96
C ASP A 73 3.29 -8.59 -11.11
N VAL A 74 4.59 -8.52 -10.82
CA VAL A 74 5.28 -9.53 -10.01
C VAL A 74 4.75 -9.56 -8.57
N HIS A 75 4.42 -8.39 -8.05
CA HIS A 75 3.98 -8.23 -6.67
C HIS A 75 2.47 -7.94 -6.54
N ALA A 76 1.74 -7.92 -7.66
CA ALA A 76 0.31 -7.60 -7.73
C ALA A 76 -0.04 -6.34 -6.90
N ARG A 77 0.61 -5.21 -7.23
CA ARG A 77 0.42 -3.96 -6.48
C ARG A 77 0.58 -2.74 -7.36
N ILE A 78 -0.06 -1.65 -6.98
CA ILE A 78 0.32 -0.31 -7.45
C ILE A 78 1.45 0.19 -6.56
N GLU A 79 2.49 0.72 -7.18
CA GLU A 79 3.60 1.43 -6.54
C GLU A 79 3.47 2.91 -6.81
N MET A 80 3.56 3.73 -5.76
CA MET A 80 3.64 5.18 -5.91
C MET A 80 5.09 5.64 -5.79
N HIS A 81 5.50 6.47 -6.71
CA HIS A 81 6.85 7.00 -6.79
C HIS A 81 6.82 8.53 -6.87
N LEU A 82 7.84 9.15 -6.30
CA LEU A 82 8.19 10.55 -6.48
C LEU A 82 9.41 10.62 -7.39
N VAL A 83 9.26 11.15 -8.59
CA VAL A 83 10.26 11.16 -9.65
C VAL A 83 10.96 12.52 -9.67
N ALA A 84 12.30 12.54 -9.59
CA ALA A 84 13.10 13.74 -9.73
C ALA A 84 13.02 14.31 -11.18
N ALA A 85 12.53 15.53 -11.32
CA ALA A 85 12.39 16.19 -12.63
C ALA A 85 13.73 16.77 -13.16
N CYS A 86 14.70 16.98 -12.29
CA CYS A 86 16.06 17.45 -12.61
C CYS A 86 17.05 16.89 -11.59
N ASP A 87 18.35 17.06 -11.87
CA ASP A 87 19.39 16.82 -10.89
C ASP A 87 19.24 17.81 -9.72
N MET A 88 19.36 17.32 -8.50
CA MET A 88 19.17 18.14 -7.31
C MET A 88 19.99 17.67 -6.12
N ASP A 89 20.27 18.61 -5.24
CA ASP A 89 20.85 18.39 -3.91
C ASP A 89 19.89 18.93 -2.85
N PHE A 90 19.76 18.22 -1.77
CA PHE A 90 18.97 18.68 -0.61
C PHE A 90 19.52 18.09 0.71
N THR A 91 19.03 18.57 1.82
CA THR A 91 19.37 18.04 3.15
C THR A 91 18.11 17.58 3.87
N VAL A 92 18.25 16.56 4.71
CA VAL A 92 17.23 16.11 5.66
C VAL A 92 17.93 15.75 6.95
N ASP A 93 17.49 16.28 8.06
CA ASP A 93 18.09 16.06 9.39
C ASP A 93 19.62 16.27 9.38
N GLY A 94 20.09 17.33 8.70
CA GLY A 94 21.51 17.67 8.57
C GLY A 94 22.32 16.79 7.59
N HIS A 95 21.74 15.73 7.04
CA HIS A 95 22.40 14.86 6.06
C HIS A 95 22.14 15.34 4.64
N ARG A 96 23.18 15.35 3.81
CA ARG A 96 23.08 15.73 2.39
C ARG A 96 22.73 14.53 1.52
N TYR A 97 21.80 14.74 0.60
CA TYR A 97 21.36 13.79 -0.41
C TYR A 97 21.49 14.42 -1.79
N THR A 98 21.75 13.59 -2.79
CA THR A 98 21.76 13.95 -4.21
C THR A 98 20.82 13.05 -4.93
N MET A 99 20.09 13.57 -5.93
CA MET A 99 19.28 12.78 -6.85
C MET A 99 19.52 13.27 -8.27
N ALA A 100 19.71 12.33 -9.18
CA ALA A 100 19.75 12.62 -10.60
C ALA A 100 18.33 12.70 -11.19
N LYS A 101 18.18 13.43 -12.29
CA LYS A 101 16.94 13.46 -13.06
C LYS A 101 16.47 12.05 -13.40
N GLY A 102 15.23 11.74 -13.10
CA GLY A 102 14.59 10.44 -13.33
C GLY A 102 14.75 9.42 -12.21
N GLU A 103 15.60 9.68 -11.21
CA GLU A 103 15.63 8.87 -10.00
C GLU A 103 14.32 8.98 -9.23
N THR A 104 13.97 7.93 -8.50
CA THR A 104 12.67 7.84 -7.83
C THR A 104 12.81 7.52 -6.34
N ILE A 105 11.94 8.12 -5.56
CA ILE A 105 11.65 7.67 -4.19
C ILE A 105 10.39 6.82 -4.26
N HIS A 106 10.48 5.53 -3.92
CA HIS A 106 9.33 4.64 -3.81
C HIS A 106 8.64 4.92 -2.47
N SER A 107 7.46 5.50 -2.50
CA SER A 107 6.78 6.03 -1.31
C SER A 107 5.74 5.08 -0.73
N GLU A 108 5.02 4.32 -1.56
CA GLU A 108 3.91 3.47 -1.10
C GLU A 108 3.68 2.26 -2.00
N ASN A 109 3.12 1.20 -1.40
CA ASN A 109 2.62 0.02 -2.09
C ASN A 109 1.14 -0.19 -1.76
N SER A 110 0.32 -0.41 -2.77
CA SER A 110 -1.07 -0.82 -2.60
C SER A 110 -1.31 -2.17 -3.25
N HIS A 111 -1.26 -3.22 -2.44
CA HIS A 111 -1.44 -4.60 -2.91
C HIS A 111 -2.88 -4.86 -3.34
N LYS A 112 -3.02 -5.63 -4.42
CA LYS A 112 -4.29 -6.12 -4.95
C LYS A 112 -4.33 -7.63 -4.82
N TYR A 113 -5.50 -8.15 -4.52
CA TYR A 113 -5.65 -9.55 -4.15
C TYR A 113 -6.61 -10.26 -5.09
N GLY A 114 -6.19 -11.41 -5.63
CA GLY A 114 -7.12 -12.40 -6.14
C GLY A 114 -7.91 -13.06 -4.99
N PRO A 115 -9.04 -13.71 -5.29
CA PRO A 115 -9.87 -14.38 -4.26
C PRO A 115 -9.10 -15.40 -3.43
N ARG A 116 -8.21 -16.14 -4.08
CA ARG A 116 -7.35 -17.14 -3.44
C ARG A 116 -6.28 -16.51 -2.55
N ASP A 117 -5.67 -15.41 -3.01
CA ASP A 117 -4.54 -14.77 -2.34
C ASP A 117 -4.98 -14.13 -1.02
N ALA A 118 -6.13 -13.46 -0.99
CA ALA A 118 -6.72 -12.90 0.22
C ALA A 118 -6.98 -13.99 1.27
N ASN A 119 -7.54 -15.13 0.85
CA ASN A 119 -7.79 -16.26 1.74
C ASN A 119 -6.49 -16.88 2.28
N LEU A 120 -5.45 -17.00 1.44
CA LEU A 120 -4.14 -17.50 1.86
C LEU A 120 -3.47 -16.55 2.86
N LEU A 121 -3.53 -15.25 2.60
CA LEU A 121 -3.01 -14.22 3.50
C LEU A 121 -3.65 -14.30 4.89
N LEU A 122 -4.98 -14.39 4.95
CA LEU A 122 -5.72 -14.49 6.20
C LEU A 122 -5.35 -15.77 6.96
N ARG A 123 -5.36 -16.93 6.30
CA ARG A 123 -4.99 -18.20 6.91
C ARG A 123 -3.56 -18.21 7.42
N ALA A 124 -2.61 -17.64 6.66
CA ALA A 124 -1.22 -17.50 7.10
C ALA A 124 -1.06 -16.58 8.32
N GLY A 125 -2.02 -15.68 8.53
CA GLY A 125 -2.11 -14.82 9.71
C GLY A 125 -2.87 -15.45 10.89
N GLY A 126 -3.41 -16.68 10.74
CA GLY A 126 -4.18 -17.37 11.79
C GLY A 126 -5.68 -17.01 11.79
N TRP A 127 -6.18 -16.49 10.66
CA TRP A 127 -7.58 -16.10 10.49
C TRP A 127 -8.25 -17.00 9.45
N THR A 128 -9.34 -17.64 9.82
CA THR A 128 -10.14 -18.47 8.92
C THR A 128 -11.27 -17.64 8.32
N PRO A 129 -11.29 -17.42 6.99
CA PRO A 129 -12.43 -16.78 6.33
C PRO A 129 -13.71 -17.57 6.56
N VAL A 130 -14.78 -16.91 7.05
CA VAL A 130 -16.10 -17.52 7.32
C VAL A 130 -17.18 -17.00 6.39
N ALA A 131 -17.03 -15.77 5.87
CA ALA A 131 -17.93 -15.21 4.86
C ALA A 131 -17.17 -14.21 3.98
N THR A 132 -17.60 -14.08 2.71
CA THR A 132 -17.06 -13.11 1.77
C THR A 132 -18.23 -12.47 1.01
N TRP A 133 -18.18 -11.15 0.86
CA TRP A 133 -19.10 -10.36 0.06
C TRP A 133 -18.26 -9.60 -0.96
N ASP A 134 -18.52 -9.90 -2.24
CA ASP A 134 -17.92 -9.21 -3.36
C ASP A 134 -18.90 -8.15 -3.88
N ASP A 135 -18.37 -7.07 -4.45
CA ASP A 135 -19.16 -6.09 -5.17
C ASP A 135 -19.74 -6.70 -6.46
N VAL A 136 -20.74 -6.06 -7.07
CA VAL A 136 -21.40 -6.51 -8.31
C VAL A 136 -20.40 -6.66 -9.46
N ASP A 137 -19.47 -5.74 -9.55
CA ASP A 137 -18.21 -5.90 -10.29
C ASP A 137 -17.14 -6.21 -9.25
N PRO A 138 -16.49 -7.40 -9.25
CA PRO A 138 -15.67 -7.87 -8.11
C PRO A 138 -14.36 -7.06 -7.94
N ALA A 139 -14.51 -5.74 -7.89
CA ALA A 139 -13.42 -4.78 -7.72
C ALA A 139 -12.92 -4.69 -6.28
N PHE A 140 -13.78 -5.06 -5.31
CA PHE A 140 -13.50 -5.00 -3.88
C PHE A 140 -14.22 -6.15 -3.15
N ALA A 141 -13.65 -6.65 -2.07
CA ALA A 141 -14.27 -7.65 -1.23
C ALA A 141 -14.23 -7.28 0.24
N LEU A 142 -15.32 -7.60 0.96
CA LEU A 142 -15.34 -7.67 2.42
C LEU A 142 -15.25 -9.13 2.83
N ILE A 143 -14.35 -9.44 3.74
CA ILE A 143 -14.13 -10.79 4.24
C ILE A 143 -14.30 -10.77 5.76
N LEU A 144 -15.25 -11.54 6.27
CA LEU A 144 -15.33 -11.85 7.67
C LEU A 144 -14.46 -13.07 7.95
N ALA A 145 -13.56 -12.97 8.91
CA ALA A 145 -12.67 -14.04 9.31
C ALA A 145 -12.69 -14.22 10.84
N GLU A 146 -12.49 -15.45 11.28
CA GLU A 146 -12.44 -15.84 12.68
C GLU A 146 -11.00 -16.25 13.05
N ALA A 147 -10.54 -15.79 14.20
CA ALA A 147 -9.29 -16.24 14.80
C ALA A 147 -9.42 -17.71 15.22
N THR A 148 -8.61 -18.59 14.61
CA THR A 148 -8.64 -20.02 14.91
C THR A 148 -7.33 -20.48 15.54
N GLU A 149 -7.43 -21.51 16.40
CA GLU A 149 -6.23 -22.17 16.92
C GLU A 149 -5.30 -22.62 15.79
N PHE A 150 -4.01 -22.36 15.94
CA PHE A 150 -3.00 -23.04 15.09
C PHE A 150 -3.09 -24.52 15.40
N ARG A 151 -3.81 -25.27 14.59
CA ARG A 151 -3.61 -26.72 14.57
C ARG A 151 -2.27 -26.96 13.95
N SER A 152 -1.26 -27.31 14.78
CA SER A 152 -0.05 -27.97 14.25
C SER A 152 -0.51 -29.14 13.41
N ALA A 153 -0.08 -29.23 12.18
CA ALA A 153 -0.32 -30.40 11.36
C ALA A 153 0.22 -31.64 12.12
N PRO A 154 -0.50 -32.74 12.09
CA PRO A 154 -0.07 -33.97 12.75
C PRO A 154 1.24 -34.48 12.17
#